data_878fdbdb58df9ae153484a892b62434c
#
_entry.id   878fdbdb58df9ae153484a892b62434c
#
_cell.length_a   1.000
_cell.length_b   1.000
_cell.length_c   1.000
_cell.angle_alpha   90.00
_cell.angle_beta   90.00
_cell.angle_gamma   90.00
#
_symmetry.space_group_name_H-M   'P 1'
#
loop_
_entity.id
_entity.type
_entity.pdbx_description
1 polymer ?
#
loop_
_entity_poly.entity_id
_entity_poly.type
_entity_poly.pdbx_seq_one_letter_code
_entity_poly.pdbx_strand_id
1 'polypeptide(L)'
;MRSLLKVLLVTASASLLCFQAIPVSANEKAINLQSDIDREASLSQEKINDYDDEANAAAKSYAAALQRAESLTIYNGQLRRLIESQQKEIRSIKRQTEEIESIETGALPLMLEMTETLNQLIEGDIPFLTQERRDRVENLKRLIDRADVTAGEKYRRIMEAYLIEADYGRTIESYRGELDMGGTPRTVDFLRVGRVGLYYQTLDSEETGNWDKADRQWEVLNDEYRRSIRDGLRIARKQSPPTLLRLPVDTPSEVSE
;
A
#
# COMPACT_ATOMS: atom_id res chain seq x y z
N MET A 1 -48.90 66.26 104.39
CA MET A 1 -48.54 65.47 103.16
C MET A 1 -49.25 65.95 101.85
N ARG A 2 -50.13 66.93 101.85
CA ARG A 2 -50.81 67.44 100.59
C ARG A 2 -50.09 68.67 99.96
N SER A 3 -49.13 69.28 100.61
CA SER A 3 -48.41 70.44 100.09
C SER A 3 -47.15 70.07 99.29
N LEU A 4 -46.47 69.00 99.64
CA LEU A 4 -45.28 68.52 98.96
C LEU A 4 -45.57 67.90 97.56
N LEU A 5 -46.80 67.29 97.36
CA LEU A 5 -47.26 66.70 96.12
C LEU A 5 -47.53 67.78 95.02
N LYS A 6 -47.91 69.01 95.41
CA LYS A 6 -48.21 70.10 94.46
C LYS A 6 -46.93 70.79 93.96
N VAL A 7 -45.86 70.85 94.73
CA VAL A 7 -44.62 71.42 94.32
C VAL A 7 -43.86 70.49 93.35
N LEU A 8 -43.98 69.17 93.53
CA LEU A 8 -43.41 68.15 92.63
C LEU A 8 -44.10 68.12 91.27
N LEU A 9 -45.41 68.40 91.19
CA LEU A 9 -46.15 68.41 89.94
C LEU A 9 -45.88 69.68 89.10
N VAL A 10 -45.55 70.81 89.73
CA VAL A 10 -45.24 72.06 89.02
C VAL A 10 -43.81 72.04 88.45
N THR A 11 -42.84 71.43 89.13
CA THR A 11 -41.49 71.30 88.65
C THR A 11 -41.35 70.27 87.49
N ALA A 12 -42.16 69.23 87.44
CA ALA A 12 -42.19 68.27 86.37
C ALA A 12 -42.80 68.85 85.07
N SER A 13 -43.76 69.82 85.18
CA SER A 13 -44.34 70.47 83.99
C SER A 13 -43.44 71.55 83.39
N ALA A 14 -42.53 72.18 84.18
CA ALA A 14 -41.60 73.22 83.71
C ALA A 14 -40.42 72.61 82.95
N SER A 15 -39.93 71.43 83.30
CA SER A 15 -38.88 70.71 82.60
C SER A 15 -39.27 70.13 81.27
N LEU A 16 -40.58 69.91 81.00
CA LEU A 16 -41.07 69.35 79.75
C LEU A 16 -41.31 70.40 78.66
N LEU A 17 -41.27 71.70 78.97
CA LEU A 17 -41.42 72.79 77.98
C LEU A 17 -40.12 73.38 77.44
N CYS A 18 -38.93 73.01 77.93
CA CYS A 18 -37.65 73.44 77.40
C CYS A 18 -37.07 72.56 76.31
N PHE A 19 -37.72 71.46 75.89
CA PHE A 19 -37.22 70.54 74.92
C PHE A 19 -37.75 70.79 73.48
N GLN A 20 -38.44 71.90 73.20
CA GLN A 20 -39.02 72.18 71.89
C GLN A 20 -38.59 73.52 71.31
N ALA A 21 -37.29 73.74 71.10
CA ALA A 21 -36.83 74.79 70.22
C ALA A 21 -35.49 74.42 69.60
N ILE A 22 -35.49 73.30 68.86
CA ILE A 22 -34.43 73.10 67.81
C ILE A 22 -34.89 73.92 66.63
N PRO A 23 -34.06 74.81 66.09
CA PRO A 23 -34.44 75.59 64.91
C PRO A 23 -34.59 74.62 63.71
N VAL A 24 -35.82 74.43 63.25
CA VAL A 24 -36.20 73.60 62.06
C VAL A 24 -35.30 73.96 60.85
N SER A 25 -34.84 75.21 60.68
CA SER A 25 -34.01 75.69 59.56
C SER A 25 -32.57 75.11 59.53
N ALA A 26 -32.02 74.74 60.73
CA ALA A 26 -30.66 74.14 60.80
C ALA A 26 -30.70 72.65 60.36
N ASN A 27 -31.80 72.00 60.67
CA ASN A 27 -32.03 70.62 60.29
C ASN A 27 -32.27 70.46 58.76
N GLU A 28 -33.01 71.42 58.18
CA GLU A 28 -33.27 71.42 56.71
C GLU A 28 -32.01 71.62 55.90
N LYS A 29 -31.07 72.51 56.31
CA LYS A 29 -29.76 72.65 55.65
C LYS A 29 -28.87 71.41 55.79
N ALA A 30 -28.92 70.73 56.96
CA ALA A 30 -28.14 69.49 57.17
C ALA A 30 -28.72 68.34 56.36
N ILE A 31 -30.01 68.25 56.20
CA ILE A 31 -30.69 67.24 55.35
C ILE A 31 -30.36 67.49 53.91
N ASN A 32 -30.39 68.73 53.40
CA ASN A 32 -30.07 69.07 52.03
C ASN A 32 -28.58 68.79 51.75
N LEU A 33 -27.68 69.14 52.65
CA LEU A 33 -26.25 68.83 52.48
C LEU A 33 -25.98 67.31 52.46
N GLN A 34 -26.66 66.56 53.33
CA GLN A 34 -26.59 65.09 53.32
C GLN A 34 -27.12 64.52 52.01
N SER A 35 -28.23 65.01 51.48
CA SER A 35 -28.80 64.58 50.20
C SER A 35 -27.87 64.88 49.03
N ASP A 36 -27.18 66.05 49.03
CA ASP A 36 -26.19 66.40 48.00
C ASP A 36 -24.98 65.46 48.08
N ILE A 37 -24.48 65.16 49.30
CA ILE A 37 -23.36 64.22 49.50
C ILE A 37 -23.77 62.83 49.07
N ASP A 38 -24.96 62.35 49.43
CA ASP A 38 -25.45 61.02 49.03
C ASP A 38 -25.62 60.93 47.52
N ARG A 39 -26.04 62.01 46.85
CA ARG A 39 -26.12 62.08 45.41
C ARG A 39 -24.74 62.04 44.73
N GLU A 40 -23.76 62.80 45.20
CA GLU A 40 -22.41 62.78 44.72
C GLU A 40 -21.74 61.42 44.97
N ALA A 41 -21.99 60.80 46.14
CA ALA A 41 -21.53 59.47 46.47
C ALA A 41 -22.13 58.40 45.49
N SER A 42 -23.45 58.52 45.21
CA SER A 42 -24.11 57.63 44.23
C SER A 42 -23.53 57.77 42.85
N LEU A 43 -23.33 59.01 42.35
CA LEU A 43 -22.70 59.27 41.05
C LEU A 43 -21.25 58.78 40.99
N SER A 44 -20.54 58.90 42.10
CA SER A 44 -19.18 58.37 42.22
C SER A 44 -19.16 56.86 42.20
N GLN A 45 -20.11 56.21 42.90
CA GLN A 45 -20.24 54.79 42.94
C GLN A 45 -20.65 54.23 41.53
N GLU A 46 -21.53 54.92 40.84
CA GLU A 46 -21.90 54.54 39.45
C GLU A 46 -20.69 54.54 38.53
N LYS A 47 -19.85 55.56 38.58
CA LYS A 47 -18.58 55.61 37.82
C LYS A 47 -17.60 54.51 38.22
N ILE A 48 -17.52 54.17 39.51
CA ILE A 48 -16.67 53.07 39.99
C ILE A 48 -17.19 51.73 39.44
N ASN A 49 -18.49 51.54 39.45
CA ASN A 49 -19.09 50.32 38.87
C ASN A 49 -18.85 50.23 37.34
N ASP A 50 -19.01 51.33 36.62
CA ASP A 50 -18.72 51.37 35.17
C ASP A 50 -17.24 51.03 34.88
N TYR A 51 -16.29 51.57 35.62
CA TYR A 51 -14.87 51.24 35.50
C TYR A 51 -14.57 49.81 35.92
N ASP A 52 -15.25 49.28 36.93
CA ASP A 52 -15.09 47.87 37.33
C ASP A 52 -15.63 46.93 36.21
N ASP A 53 -16.78 47.24 35.66
CA ASP A 53 -17.35 46.48 34.53
C ASP A 53 -16.45 46.53 33.28
N GLU A 54 -15.89 47.73 32.94
CA GLU A 54 -14.96 47.89 31.85
C GLU A 54 -13.64 47.12 32.09
N ALA A 55 -13.11 47.18 33.29
CA ALA A 55 -11.90 46.47 33.69
C ALA A 55 -12.13 44.94 33.65
N ASN A 56 -13.28 44.48 34.15
CA ASN A 56 -13.65 43.05 34.07
C ASN A 56 -13.83 42.56 32.62
N ALA A 57 -14.47 43.36 31.76
CA ALA A 57 -14.63 43.05 30.36
C ALA A 57 -13.27 43.01 29.65
N ALA A 58 -12.39 43.98 29.92
CA ALA A 58 -11.03 44.02 29.40
C ALA A 58 -10.18 42.81 29.85
N ALA A 59 -10.29 42.45 31.14
CA ALA A 59 -9.58 41.27 31.68
C ALA A 59 -10.05 39.96 31.02
N LYS A 60 -11.35 39.81 30.84
CA LYS A 60 -11.90 38.61 30.12
C LYS A 60 -11.45 38.56 28.69
N SER A 61 -11.48 39.69 27.95
CA SER A 61 -11.03 39.76 26.56
C SER A 61 -9.55 39.48 26.43
N TYR A 62 -8.73 40.00 27.36
CA TYR A 62 -7.29 39.71 27.42
C TYR A 62 -7.02 38.22 27.68
N ALA A 63 -7.69 37.62 28.65
CA ALA A 63 -7.54 36.20 28.95
C ALA A 63 -7.93 35.31 27.73
N ALA A 64 -9.03 35.66 27.05
CA ALA A 64 -9.45 34.97 25.84
C ALA A 64 -8.45 35.12 24.67
N ALA A 65 -7.90 36.31 24.49
CA ALA A 65 -6.87 36.60 23.50
C ALA A 65 -5.57 35.84 23.79
N LEU A 66 -5.16 35.78 25.04
CA LEU A 66 -3.97 35.03 25.48
C LEU A 66 -4.15 33.52 25.21
N GLN A 67 -5.28 32.94 25.58
CA GLN A 67 -5.60 31.54 25.33
C GLN A 67 -5.62 31.23 23.84
N ARG A 68 -6.16 32.15 23.03
CA ARG A 68 -6.18 31.98 21.55
C ARG A 68 -4.76 32.06 20.97
N ALA A 69 -3.92 32.95 21.45
CA ALA A 69 -2.53 33.06 21.03
C ALA A 69 -1.72 31.80 21.37
N GLU A 70 -1.91 31.24 22.56
CA GLU A 70 -1.29 30.00 22.99
C GLU A 70 -1.75 28.82 22.09
N SER A 71 -3.06 28.69 21.86
CA SER A 71 -3.62 27.66 20.99
C SER A 71 -3.09 27.76 19.56
N LEU A 72 -2.99 28.97 19.00
CA LEU A 72 -2.42 29.20 17.69
C LEU A 72 -0.92 28.89 17.65
N THR A 73 -0.18 29.13 18.71
CA THR A 73 1.24 28.79 18.81
C THR A 73 1.44 27.28 18.75
N ILE A 74 0.64 26.51 19.51
CA ILE A 74 0.66 25.04 19.49
C ILE A 74 0.27 24.53 18.11
N TYR A 75 -0.80 25.06 17.54
CA TYR A 75 -1.28 24.68 16.20
C TYR A 75 -0.23 24.93 15.11
N ASN A 76 0.38 26.11 15.09
CA ASN A 76 1.46 26.45 14.17
C ASN A 76 2.69 25.55 14.34
N GLY A 77 3.03 25.20 15.58
CA GLY A 77 4.07 24.23 15.87
C GLY A 77 3.76 22.85 15.28
N GLN A 78 2.50 22.40 15.36
CA GLN A 78 2.07 21.14 14.75
C GLN A 78 2.10 21.19 13.22
N LEU A 79 1.63 22.28 12.63
CA LEU A 79 1.68 22.48 11.18
C LEU A 79 3.10 22.46 10.63
N ARG A 80 4.05 23.09 11.32
CA ARG A 80 5.47 23.06 10.93
C ARG A 80 6.02 21.63 10.91
N ARG A 81 5.73 20.84 11.93
CA ARG A 81 6.14 19.43 11.98
C ARG A 81 5.51 18.61 10.85
N LEU A 82 4.23 18.86 10.53
CA LEU A 82 3.54 18.19 9.43
C LEU A 82 4.19 18.54 8.07
N ILE A 83 4.46 19.83 7.84
CA ILE A 83 5.13 20.29 6.62
C ILE A 83 6.52 19.64 6.47
N GLU A 84 7.29 19.58 7.55
CA GLU A 84 8.61 18.96 7.56
C GLU A 84 8.52 17.44 7.21
N SER A 85 7.53 16.76 7.79
CA SER A 85 7.26 15.35 7.50
C SER A 85 6.89 15.15 6.02
N GLN A 86 5.98 15.95 5.49
CA GLN A 86 5.60 15.90 4.08
C GLN A 86 6.77 16.19 3.14
N GLN A 87 7.62 17.14 3.48
CA GLN A 87 8.82 17.41 2.69
C GLN A 87 9.82 16.24 2.70
N LYS A 88 9.96 15.54 3.83
CA LYS A 88 10.77 14.31 3.90
C LYS A 88 10.19 13.21 3.01
N GLU A 89 8.88 13.05 3.05
CA GLU A 89 8.17 12.06 2.21
C GLU A 89 8.33 12.36 0.72
N ILE A 90 8.12 13.62 0.30
CA ILE A 90 8.34 14.05 -1.08
C ILE A 90 9.78 13.76 -1.55
N ARG A 91 10.78 14.05 -0.72
CA ARG A 91 12.18 13.73 -1.06
C ARG A 91 12.42 12.22 -1.17
N SER A 92 11.77 11.44 -0.31
CA SER A 92 11.84 9.98 -0.37
C SER A 92 11.22 9.43 -1.64
N ILE A 93 10.01 9.89 -1.98
CA ILE A 93 9.30 9.49 -3.21
C ILE A 93 10.13 9.84 -4.46
N LYS A 94 10.71 11.05 -4.51
CA LYS A 94 11.55 11.46 -5.64
C LYS A 94 12.73 10.51 -5.83
N ARG A 95 13.45 10.17 -4.77
CA ARG A 95 14.57 9.21 -4.86
C ARG A 95 14.09 7.83 -5.33
N GLN A 96 12.98 7.33 -4.77
CA GLN A 96 12.41 6.04 -5.19
C GLN A 96 12.01 6.05 -6.67
N THR A 97 11.47 7.17 -7.17
CA THR A 97 11.12 7.32 -8.59
C THR A 97 12.38 7.29 -9.47
N GLU A 98 13.45 7.99 -9.08
CA GLU A 98 14.72 7.99 -9.79
C GLU A 98 15.37 6.59 -9.78
N GLU A 99 15.32 5.87 -8.65
CA GLU A 99 15.79 4.49 -8.54
C GLU A 99 15.01 3.53 -9.43
N ILE A 100 13.67 3.65 -9.46
CA ILE A 100 12.80 2.84 -10.34
C ILE A 100 13.13 3.09 -11.81
N GLU A 101 13.25 4.35 -12.22
CA GLU A 101 13.61 4.71 -13.61
C GLU A 101 14.98 4.14 -14.01
N SER A 102 15.95 4.19 -13.11
CA SER A 102 17.27 3.58 -13.32
C SER A 102 17.20 2.06 -13.47
N ILE A 103 16.39 1.39 -12.63
CA ILE A 103 16.18 -0.06 -12.69
C ILE A 103 15.46 -0.42 -13.99
N GLU A 104 14.43 0.29 -14.39
CA GLU A 104 13.69 0.03 -15.63
C GLU A 104 14.58 0.17 -16.86
N THR A 105 15.39 1.23 -16.91
CA THR A 105 16.32 1.47 -18.01
C THR A 105 17.41 0.39 -18.08
N GLY A 106 17.92 -0.08 -16.93
CA GLY A 106 18.93 -1.13 -16.87
C GLY A 106 18.38 -2.54 -17.10
N ALA A 107 17.15 -2.81 -16.66
CA ALA A 107 16.55 -4.14 -16.77
C ALA A 107 16.01 -4.46 -18.17
N LEU A 108 15.61 -3.47 -18.94
CA LEU A 108 15.04 -3.70 -20.28
C LEU A 108 16.00 -4.42 -21.24
N PRO A 109 17.26 -4.02 -21.42
CA PRO A 109 18.21 -4.75 -22.26
C PRO A 109 18.40 -6.20 -21.81
N LEU A 110 18.51 -6.43 -20.49
CA LEU A 110 18.62 -7.78 -19.93
C LEU A 110 17.39 -8.64 -20.26
N MET A 111 16.18 -8.10 -20.12
CA MET A 111 14.94 -8.82 -20.43
C MET A 111 14.85 -9.18 -21.92
N LEU A 112 15.29 -8.30 -22.81
CA LEU A 112 15.36 -8.56 -24.24
C LEU A 112 16.37 -9.68 -24.55
N GLU A 113 17.56 -9.62 -23.97
CA GLU A 113 18.60 -10.65 -24.12
C GLU A 113 18.13 -12.01 -23.58
N MET A 114 17.51 -12.03 -22.40
CA MET A 114 16.91 -13.25 -21.83
C MET A 114 15.87 -13.86 -22.76
N THR A 115 14.97 -13.03 -23.31
CA THR A 115 13.92 -13.53 -24.21
C THR A 115 14.50 -14.07 -25.51
N GLU A 116 15.52 -13.43 -26.04
CA GLU A 116 16.21 -13.93 -27.26
C GLU A 116 17.01 -15.21 -26.97
N THR A 117 17.71 -15.29 -25.84
CA THR A 117 18.39 -16.51 -25.40
C THR A 117 17.39 -17.68 -25.23
N LEU A 118 16.19 -17.41 -24.70
CA LEU A 118 15.14 -18.41 -24.61
C LEU A 118 14.68 -18.88 -25.97
N ASN A 119 14.55 -17.97 -26.94
CA ASN A 119 14.22 -18.31 -28.32
C ASN A 119 15.29 -19.23 -28.97
N GLN A 120 16.57 -18.87 -28.81
CA GLN A 120 17.67 -19.67 -29.30
C GLN A 120 17.74 -21.05 -28.67
N LEU A 121 17.46 -21.14 -27.35
CA LEU A 121 17.36 -22.42 -26.65
C LEU A 121 16.27 -23.31 -27.26
N ILE A 122 15.10 -22.75 -27.59
CA ILE A 122 14.00 -23.50 -28.19
C ILE A 122 14.33 -23.97 -29.61
N GLU A 123 15.00 -23.13 -30.39
CA GLU A 123 15.42 -23.48 -31.79
C GLU A 123 16.52 -24.54 -31.85
N GLY A 124 17.39 -24.54 -30.83
CA GLY A 124 18.49 -25.53 -30.73
C GLY A 124 18.09 -26.86 -30.08
N ASP A 125 16.89 -26.94 -29.51
CA ASP A 125 16.40 -28.08 -28.74
C ASP A 125 15.74 -29.15 -29.64
N ILE A 126 15.37 -30.30 -29.02
CA ILE A 126 14.53 -31.29 -29.67
C ILE A 126 13.13 -30.71 -29.93
N PRO A 127 12.46 -31.09 -31.05
CA PRO A 127 11.25 -30.42 -31.53
C PRO A 127 9.96 -30.91 -30.81
N PHE A 128 9.87 -30.69 -29.51
CA PHE A 128 8.64 -30.97 -28.75
C PHE A 128 7.88 -29.70 -28.46
N LEU A 129 6.56 -29.78 -28.52
CA LEU A 129 5.65 -28.65 -28.24
C LEU A 129 6.08 -27.34 -28.91
N THR A 130 6.61 -27.43 -30.12
CA THR A 130 7.32 -26.32 -30.78
C THR A 130 6.44 -25.08 -30.92
N GLN A 131 5.16 -25.26 -31.28
CA GLN A 131 4.25 -24.13 -31.46
C GLN A 131 3.97 -23.44 -30.12
N GLU A 132 3.66 -24.20 -29.09
CA GLU A 132 3.39 -23.64 -27.75
C GLU A 132 4.58 -22.87 -27.18
N ARG A 133 5.78 -23.43 -27.35
CA ARG A 133 7.03 -22.81 -26.88
C ARG A 133 7.34 -21.53 -27.64
N ARG A 134 7.15 -21.51 -28.95
CA ARG A 134 7.29 -20.28 -29.77
C ARG A 134 6.24 -19.23 -29.40
N ASP A 135 4.99 -19.64 -29.25
CA ASP A 135 3.93 -18.71 -28.83
C ASP A 135 4.23 -18.09 -27.46
N ARG A 136 4.84 -18.85 -26.54
CA ARG A 136 5.28 -18.34 -25.23
C ARG A 136 6.32 -17.23 -25.40
N VAL A 137 7.35 -17.44 -26.23
CA VAL A 137 8.38 -16.41 -26.52
C VAL A 137 7.76 -15.17 -27.17
N GLU A 138 6.90 -15.37 -28.15
CA GLU A 138 6.20 -14.28 -28.83
C GLU A 138 5.34 -13.45 -27.84
N ASN A 139 4.66 -14.12 -26.92
CA ASN A 139 3.89 -13.49 -25.87
C ASN A 139 4.81 -12.68 -24.93
N LEU A 140 6.01 -13.17 -24.60
CA LEU A 140 6.98 -12.43 -23.81
C LEU A 140 7.51 -11.20 -24.56
N LYS A 141 7.82 -11.30 -25.84
CA LYS A 141 8.22 -10.15 -26.68
C LYS A 141 7.14 -9.08 -26.66
N ARG A 142 5.88 -9.44 -26.88
CA ARG A 142 4.74 -8.51 -26.80
C ARG A 142 4.55 -7.91 -25.41
N LEU A 143 4.81 -8.69 -24.35
CA LEU A 143 4.70 -8.21 -22.96
C LEU A 143 5.76 -7.16 -22.63
N ILE A 144 6.99 -7.33 -23.14
CA ILE A 144 8.08 -6.37 -22.94
C ILE A 144 7.72 -5.00 -23.52
N ASP A 145 7.05 -4.96 -24.68
CA ASP A 145 6.66 -3.72 -25.35
C ASP A 145 5.48 -2.99 -24.68
N ARG A 146 4.81 -3.60 -23.73
CA ARG A 146 3.66 -2.99 -23.03
C ARG A 146 4.11 -1.95 -22.00
N ALA A 147 3.58 -0.73 -22.12
CA ALA A 147 3.83 0.35 -21.17
C ALA A 147 3.02 0.25 -19.86
N ASP A 148 1.89 -0.48 -19.89
CA ASP A 148 0.99 -0.64 -18.73
C ASP A 148 1.43 -1.77 -17.77
N VAL A 149 2.54 -2.43 -18.05
CA VAL A 149 3.09 -3.52 -17.24
C VAL A 149 4.43 -3.09 -16.64
N THR A 150 4.57 -3.27 -15.32
CA THR A 150 5.81 -2.91 -14.60
C THR A 150 6.98 -3.81 -15.00
N ALA A 151 8.21 -3.29 -14.90
CA ALA A 151 9.43 -4.06 -15.16
C ALA A 151 9.53 -5.33 -14.31
N GLY A 152 9.12 -5.27 -13.05
CA GLY A 152 9.09 -6.42 -12.15
C GLY A 152 8.15 -7.54 -12.62
N GLU A 153 6.98 -7.20 -13.14
CA GLU A 153 6.04 -8.19 -13.69
C GLU A 153 6.56 -8.78 -15.01
N LYS A 154 7.16 -7.97 -15.89
CA LYS A 154 7.82 -8.45 -17.11
C LYS A 154 8.90 -9.47 -16.77
N TYR A 155 9.80 -9.11 -15.85
CA TYR A 155 10.87 -10.01 -15.40
C TYR A 155 10.32 -11.31 -14.79
N ARG A 156 9.29 -11.23 -13.94
CA ARG A 156 8.65 -12.40 -13.34
C ARG A 156 8.14 -13.37 -14.42
N ARG A 157 7.48 -12.86 -15.47
CA ARG A 157 6.96 -13.68 -16.57
C ARG A 157 8.08 -14.35 -17.38
N ILE A 158 9.17 -13.66 -17.60
CA ILE A 158 10.34 -14.24 -18.26
C ILE A 158 10.92 -15.37 -17.41
N MET A 159 11.08 -15.15 -16.10
CA MET A 159 11.57 -16.19 -15.18
C MET A 159 10.63 -17.42 -15.11
N GLU A 160 9.32 -17.19 -15.11
CA GLU A 160 8.34 -18.29 -15.19
C GLU A 160 8.55 -19.13 -16.47
N ALA A 161 8.78 -18.50 -17.60
CA ALA A 161 9.07 -19.22 -18.84
C ALA A 161 10.36 -20.04 -18.74
N TYR A 162 11.43 -19.48 -18.15
CA TYR A 162 12.67 -20.22 -17.91
C TYR A 162 12.46 -21.41 -16.96
N LEU A 163 11.65 -21.25 -15.92
CA LEU A 163 11.33 -22.35 -14.99
C LEU A 163 10.59 -23.49 -15.71
N ILE A 164 9.62 -23.15 -16.57
CA ILE A 164 8.92 -24.14 -17.39
C ILE A 164 9.90 -24.88 -18.30
N GLU A 165 10.82 -24.17 -18.95
CA GLU A 165 11.84 -24.78 -19.78
C GLU A 165 12.80 -25.68 -18.96
N ALA A 166 13.18 -25.28 -17.76
CA ALA A 166 13.96 -26.12 -16.85
C ALA A 166 13.21 -27.38 -16.42
N ASP A 167 11.89 -27.27 -16.17
CA ASP A 167 11.07 -28.41 -15.79
C ASP A 167 10.91 -29.43 -16.91
N TYR A 168 10.92 -29.00 -18.16
CA TYR A 168 10.94 -29.94 -19.29
C TYR A 168 12.15 -30.88 -19.24
N GLY A 169 13.28 -30.45 -18.70
CA GLY A 169 14.48 -31.29 -18.55
C GLY A 169 14.34 -32.41 -17.53
N ARG A 170 13.36 -32.33 -16.60
CA ARG A 170 13.20 -33.24 -15.47
C ARG A 170 11.96 -34.11 -15.54
N THR A 171 11.09 -33.85 -16.52
CA THR A 171 9.76 -34.49 -16.62
C THR A 171 9.69 -35.46 -17.78
N ILE A 172 8.90 -36.52 -17.58
CA ILE A 172 8.47 -37.43 -18.63
C ILE A 172 7.04 -37.06 -19.00
N GLU A 173 6.78 -36.86 -20.28
CA GLU A 173 5.47 -36.40 -20.75
C GLU A 173 5.07 -37.11 -22.04
N SER A 174 3.77 -37.30 -22.22
CA SER A 174 3.23 -37.81 -23.46
C SER A 174 2.13 -36.91 -24.01
N TYR A 175 2.19 -36.63 -25.26
CA TYR A 175 1.14 -35.88 -25.97
C TYR A 175 0.88 -36.50 -27.35
N ARG A 176 -0.26 -36.17 -27.94
CA ARG A 176 -0.62 -36.59 -29.27
C ARG A 176 -0.39 -35.45 -30.24
N GLY A 177 0.18 -35.75 -31.39
CA GLY A 177 0.43 -34.77 -32.43
C GLY A 177 0.58 -35.39 -33.80
N GLU A 178 0.79 -34.54 -34.80
CA GLU A 178 1.05 -34.94 -36.16
C GLU A 178 2.55 -35.06 -36.39
N LEU A 179 2.94 -36.17 -37.04
CA LEU A 179 4.29 -36.44 -37.46
C LEU A 179 4.36 -36.43 -39.01
N ASP A 180 5.21 -35.58 -39.56
CA ASP A 180 5.52 -35.57 -40.98
C ASP A 180 6.95 -36.16 -41.20
N MET A 181 7.02 -37.26 -41.92
CA MET A 181 8.28 -37.91 -42.31
C MET A 181 8.45 -37.90 -43.83
N GLY A 182 8.09 -36.79 -44.48
CA GLY A 182 8.21 -36.64 -45.95
C GLY A 182 7.09 -37.28 -46.73
N GLY A 183 5.94 -37.47 -46.12
CA GLY A 183 4.74 -38.07 -46.77
C GLY A 183 3.45 -37.48 -46.26
N THR A 184 2.45 -38.29 -46.10
CA THR A 184 1.18 -37.88 -45.50
C THR A 184 1.35 -37.71 -43.96
N PRO A 185 0.98 -36.56 -43.35
CA PRO A 185 1.01 -36.41 -41.91
C PRO A 185 0.21 -37.51 -41.20
N ARG A 186 0.84 -38.12 -40.19
CA ARG A 186 0.22 -39.19 -39.39
C ARG A 186 0.08 -38.72 -37.94
N THR A 187 -1.06 -39.03 -37.35
CA THR A 187 -1.24 -38.80 -35.91
C THR A 187 -0.52 -39.89 -35.12
N VAL A 188 0.37 -39.46 -34.21
CA VAL A 188 1.18 -40.34 -33.35
C VAL A 188 1.11 -39.89 -31.90
N ASP A 189 1.45 -40.82 -31.01
CA ASP A 189 1.67 -40.52 -29.61
C ASP A 189 3.17 -40.24 -29.39
N PHE A 190 3.50 -39.06 -28.91
CA PHE A 190 4.88 -38.67 -28.56
C PHE A 190 5.16 -38.97 -27.10
N LEU A 191 6.37 -39.45 -26.82
CA LEU A 191 6.94 -39.63 -25.50
C LEU A 191 8.20 -38.74 -25.40
N ARG A 192 8.17 -37.77 -24.51
CA ARG A 192 9.32 -36.94 -24.18
C ARG A 192 9.91 -37.40 -22.84
N VAL A 193 11.20 -37.65 -22.83
CA VAL A 193 11.95 -38.00 -21.62
C VAL A 193 12.97 -36.90 -21.35
N GLY A 194 12.60 -35.96 -20.52
CA GLY A 194 13.42 -34.75 -20.31
C GLY A 194 13.70 -34.01 -21.60
N ARG A 195 14.96 -33.61 -21.79
CA ARG A 195 15.55 -33.10 -23.02
C ARG A 195 16.51 -34.12 -23.66
N VAL A 196 16.52 -35.36 -23.09
CA VAL A 196 17.45 -36.40 -23.50
C VAL A 196 16.92 -37.13 -24.73
N GLY A 197 15.61 -37.39 -24.79
CA GLY A 197 15.03 -38.12 -25.91
C GLY A 197 13.57 -37.76 -26.19
N LEU A 198 13.23 -37.76 -27.45
CA LEU A 198 11.88 -37.59 -27.97
C LEU A 198 11.58 -38.76 -28.88
N TYR A 199 10.55 -39.52 -28.52
CA TYR A 199 10.14 -40.72 -29.21
C TYR A 199 8.71 -40.59 -29.70
N TYR A 200 8.36 -41.33 -30.73
CA TYR A 200 6.99 -41.46 -31.17
C TYR A 200 6.57 -42.94 -31.25
N GLN A 201 5.29 -43.18 -31.15
CA GLN A 201 4.65 -44.45 -31.46
C GLN A 201 3.35 -44.20 -32.24
N THR A 202 3.16 -44.93 -33.31
CA THR A 202 1.90 -44.90 -34.06
C THR A 202 0.74 -45.45 -33.24
N LEU A 203 -0.49 -45.06 -33.56
CA LEU A 203 -1.68 -45.44 -32.77
C LEU A 203 -1.97 -46.94 -32.77
N ASP A 204 -1.58 -47.64 -33.85
CA ASP A 204 -1.62 -49.08 -33.95
C ASP A 204 -0.49 -49.78 -33.20
N SER A 205 0.48 -49.01 -32.69
CA SER A 205 1.67 -49.50 -32.00
C SER A 205 2.59 -50.36 -32.88
N GLU A 206 2.52 -50.25 -34.17
CA GLU A 206 3.35 -51.05 -35.09
C GLU A 206 4.69 -50.39 -35.37
N GLU A 207 4.75 -49.04 -35.40
CA GLU A 207 5.96 -48.30 -35.69
C GLU A 207 6.34 -47.42 -34.50
N THR A 208 7.63 -47.38 -34.23
CA THR A 208 8.22 -46.49 -33.18
C THR A 208 9.49 -45.86 -33.77
N GLY A 209 9.77 -44.64 -33.29
CA GLY A 209 10.99 -43.94 -33.67
C GLY A 209 11.47 -42.94 -32.64
N ASN A 210 12.62 -42.39 -32.87
CA ASN A 210 13.20 -41.31 -32.06
C ASN A 210 13.60 -40.15 -32.97
N TRP A 211 13.75 -39.00 -32.30
CA TRP A 211 14.38 -37.85 -32.92
C TRP A 211 15.88 -37.93 -32.77
N ASP A 212 16.58 -38.01 -33.89
CA ASP A 212 18.05 -37.89 -33.95
C ASP A 212 18.44 -36.40 -33.87
N LYS A 213 19.23 -36.03 -32.85
CA LYS A 213 19.70 -34.65 -32.66
C LYS A 213 20.79 -34.26 -33.64
N ALA A 214 21.64 -35.21 -34.04
CA ALA A 214 22.78 -34.94 -34.89
C ALA A 214 22.31 -34.63 -36.33
N ASP A 215 21.44 -35.48 -36.84
CA ASP A 215 20.92 -35.35 -38.20
C ASP A 215 19.61 -34.50 -38.26
N ARG A 216 19.07 -34.12 -37.11
CA ARG A 216 17.81 -33.36 -36.98
C ARG A 216 16.64 -33.96 -37.77
N GLN A 217 16.50 -35.28 -37.70
CA GLN A 217 15.46 -36.02 -38.37
C GLN A 217 14.86 -37.12 -37.49
N TRP A 218 13.70 -37.62 -37.92
CA TRP A 218 13.08 -38.75 -37.29
C TRP A 218 13.65 -40.04 -37.85
N GLU A 219 14.05 -40.95 -36.95
CA GLU A 219 14.57 -42.28 -37.29
C GLU A 219 13.61 -43.35 -36.76
N VAL A 220 13.35 -44.34 -37.62
CA VAL A 220 12.51 -45.51 -37.23
C VAL A 220 13.38 -46.46 -36.41
N LEU A 221 12.90 -46.81 -35.22
CA LEU A 221 13.61 -47.70 -34.31
C LEU A 221 13.27 -49.20 -34.57
N ASN A 222 14.21 -50.07 -34.16
CA ASN A 222 14.02 -51.49 -34.13
C ASN A 222 12.88 -51.88 -33.17
N ASP A 223 12.20 -52.98 -33.50
CA ASP A 223 11.07 -53.56 -32.72
C ASP A 223 11.37 -53.84 -31.25
N GLU A 224 12.62 -54.00 -30.89
CA GLU A 224 13.06 -54.22 -29.51
C GLU A 224 12.70 -53.07 -28.57
N TYR A 225 12.63 -51.81 -29.07
CA TYR A 225 12.27 -50.63 -28.31
C TYR A 225 10.77 -50.38 -28.20
N ARG A 226 9.95 -51.03 -29.06
CA ARG A 226 8.50 -50.83 -29.13
C ARG A 226 7.80 -51.00 -27.80
N ARG A 227 8.18 -52.04 -27.03
CA ARG A 227 7.64 -52.29 -25.71
C ARG A 227 8.01 -51.20 -24.69
N SER A 228 9.28 -50.82 -24.66
CA SER A 228 9.78 -49.82 -23.75
C SER A 228 9.13 -48.44 -23.99
N ILE A 229 8.94 -48.04 -25.26
CA ILE A 229 8.28 -46.77 -25.59
C ILE A 229 6.79 -46.82 -25.19
N ARG A 230 6.07 -47.92 -25.45
CA ARG A 230 4.68 -48.12 -25.02
C ARG A 230 4.57 -48.02 -23.47
N ASP A 231 5.46 -48.69 -22.74
CA ASP A 231 5.47 -48.62 -21.27
C ASP A 231 5.79 -47.23 -20.77
N GLY A 232 6.70 -46.50 -21.43
CA GLY A 232 6.99 -45.11 -21.19
C GLY A 232 5.77 -44.18 -21.39
N LEU A 233 5.03 -44.37 -22.48
CA LEU A 233 3.79 -43.65 -22.73
C LEU A 233 2.73 -43.89 -21.64
N ARG A 234 2.62 -45.13 -21.12
CA ARG A 234 1.69 -45.46 -20.03
C ARG A 234 2.13 -44.81 -18.71
N ILE A 235 3.43 -44.78 -18.43
CA ILE A 235 3.99 -44.09 -17.24
C ILE A 235 3.74 -42.60 -17.34
N ALA A 236 4.03 -41.98 -18.49
CA ALA A 236 3.82 -40.55 -18.73
C ALA A 236 2.35 -40.16 -18.57
N ARG A 237 1.42 -41.05 -18.96
CA ARG A 237 -0.04 -40.91 -18.79
C ARG A 237 -0.53 -41.28 -17.38
N LYS A 238 0.39 -41.62 -16.45
CA LYS A 238 0.04 -42.10 -15.09
C LYS A 238 -0.84 -43.35 -15.04
N GLN A 239 -0.78 -44.18 -16.08
CA GLN A 239 -1.55 -45.43 -16.21
C GLN A 239 -0.75 -46.64 -15.67
N SER A 240 0.55 -46.46 -15.40
CA SER A 240 1.43 -47.49 -14.87
C SER A 240 2.41 -46.87 -13.87
N PRO A 241 2.84 -47.61 -12.85
CA PRO A 241 3.88 -47.13 -11.93
C PRO A 241 5.21 -46.98 -12.68
N PRO A 242 6.11 -46.06 -12.22
CA PRO A 242 7.42 -45.88 -12.81
C PRO A 242 8.23 -47.17 -12.76
N THR A 243 8.78 -47.58 -13.91
CA THR A 243 9.69 -48.72 -14.03
C THR A 243 10.89 -48.32 -14.86
N LEU A 244 11.91 -49.18 -14.87
CA LEU A 244 13.10 -48.94 -15.66
C LEU A 244 12.78 -49.12 -17.16
N LEU A 245 13.05 -48.10 -17.95
CA LEU A 245 12.85 -48.10 -19.41
C LEU A 245 14.21 -48.25 -20.11
N ARG A 246 14.26 -49.08 -21.12
CA ARG A 246 15.41 -49.13 -22.05
C ARG A 246 15.05 -48.34 -23.29
N LEU A 247 15.69 -47.19 -23.45
CA LEU A 247 15.45 -46.30 -24.59
C LEU A 247 16.80 -45.99 -25.23
N PRO A 248 16.84 -45.89 -26.57
CA PRO A 248 18.04 -45.42 -27.25
C PRO A 248 18.27 -43.94 -26.93
N VAL A 249 19.47 -43.57 -26.58
CA VAL A 249 19.87 -42.20 -26.24
C VAL A 249 21.09 -41.87 -27.05
N ASP A 250 21.10 -40.72 -27.68
CA ASP A 250 22.24 -40.24 -28.44
C ASP A 250 23.46 -40.11 -27.52
N THR A 251 24.59 -40.59 -27.97
CA THR A 251 25.86 -40.42 -27.25
C THR A 251 26.23 -38.93 -27.29
N PRO A 252 26.72 -38.36 -26.16
CA PRO A 252 27.21 -36.99 -26.16
C PRO A 252 28.31 -36.88 -27.27
N SER A 253 28.12 -35.93 -28.18
CA SER A 253 29.22 -35.57 -29.09
C SER A 253 30.35 -35.00 -28.24
N GLU A 254 31.58 -35.53 -28.45
CA GLU A 254 32.75 -34.94 -27.84
C GLU A 254 32.84 -33.48 -28.30
N VAL A 255 32.77 -32.57 -27.33
CA VAL A 255 33.04 -31.16 -27.60
C VAL A 255 34.52 -31.08 -27.95
N SER A 256 34.81 -30.95 -29.23
CA SER A 256 36.15 -30.58 -29.65
C SER A 256 36.46 -29.21 -29.09
N GLU A 257 37.41 -29.11 -28.13
CA GLU A 257 37.96 -27.87 -27.61
C GLU A 257 38.52 -26.97 -28.71
#